data_5d7c11c3f9f1e138a00361f7c4156310
#
_entry.id   5d7c11c3f9f1e138a00361f7c4156310
#
_cell.length_a   1.000
_cell.length_b   1.000
_cell.length_c   1.000
_cell.angle_alpha   90.00
_cell.angle_beta   90.00
_cell.angle_gamma   90.00
#
_symmetry.space_group_name_H-M   'P 1'
#
loop_
_entity.id
_entity.type
_entity.pdbx_description
1 polymer ?
#
loop_
_entity_poly.entity_id
_entity_poly.type
_entity_poly.pdbx_seq_one_letter_code
_entity_poly.pdbx_strand_id
1 'polypeptide(L)'
;MKKILLAFLIFTNVKLAFSQFTFPNLQVQYDSAWLCNHYQIIPIFFTDKVNKEDITLTNLLTLQQALAQKKVVIKENQFDGNQNVNSLSIKNISKQDILLLDGDLLKGGKQDRMIAETKIIKPDKETYVINVFCIEKGRWSKRAKPFSYAGFANNTIRKIADSTKTQQAVWKEIEKQFESKKINSVSYPYLELQKQLTIKDIACYNYFIEKSNKANTNLAGFIIAFDTTIIACEVFANTTLCNAAFSNVLQSYFQIPRDTISNALPILKNKVQAFAEKIFSSEANQKKYLTHHGTLFYIDKKPLY
;
A
#
# COMPACT_ATOMS: atom_id res chain seq x y z
N MET A 1 36.80 54.09 25.47
CA MET A 1 36.13 53.53 24.28
C MET A 1 35.55 52.17 24.66
N LYS A 2 34.25 52.12 25.00
CA LYS A 2 33.56 50.85 25.36
C LYS A 2 33.04 50.20 24.06
N LYS A 3 33.53 48.99 23.76
CA LYS A 3 33.00 48.17 22.64
C LYS A 3 31.71 47.51 23.10
N ILE A 4 30.58 47.89 22.49
CA ILE A 4 29.29 47.25 22.63
C ILE A 4 29.28 46.03 21.71
N LEU A 5 29.26 44.85 22.30
CA LEU A 5 29.11 43.58 21.58
C LEU A 5 27.63 43.35 21.34
N LEU A 6 27.14 43.54 20.11
CA LEU A 6 25.76 43.29 19.70
C LEU A 6 25.61 41.78 19.42
N ALA A 7 25.04 41.05 20.38
CA ALA A 7 24.72 39.64 20.18
C ALA A 7 23.46 39.54 19.30
N PHE A 8 23.64 39.11 18.03
CA PHE A 8 22.53 38.75 17.15
C PHE A 8 21.99 37.39 17.58
N LEU A 9 20.87 37.41 18.27
CA LEU A 9 20.08 36.19 18.50
C LEU A 9 19.42 35.78 17.18
N ILE A 10 20.04 34.80 16.49
CA ILE A 10 19.41 34.13 15.35
C ILE A 10 18.33 33.23 15.92
N PHE A 11 17.09 33.70 15.91
CA PHE A 11 15.89 32.82 16.07
C PHE A 11 15.83 31.90 14.84
N THR A 12 16.45 30.73 14.91
CA THR A 12 16.15 29.67 13.99
C THR A 12 14.74 29.20 14.31
N ASN A 13 13.78 29.56 13.46
CA ASN A 13 12.48 28.92 13.43
C ASN A 13 12.70 27.44 13.07
N VAL A 14 12.95 26.61 14.05
CA VAL A 14 12.83 25.17 13.91
C VAL A 14 11.35 24.90 13.71
N LYS A 15 10.92 24.82 12.46
CA LYS A 15 9.63 24.20 12.14
C LYS A 15 9.76 22.76 12.64
N LEU A 16 9.13 22.47 13.78
CA LEU A 16 8.89 21.10 14.21
C LEU A 16 8.03 20.46 13.11
N ALA A 17 8.67 19.71 12.23
CA ALA A 17 7.97 18.88 11.27
C ALA A 17 7.29 17.77 12.07
N PHE A 18 6.03 17.98 12.47
CA PHE A 18 5.22 16.92 13.03
C PHE A 18 5.05 15.83 11.98
N SER A 19 5.23 14.58 12.37
CA SER A 19 4.94 13.46 11.50
C SER A 19 3.50 13.59 10.99
N GLN A 20 3.33 13.52 9.67
CA GLN A 20 2.04 13.65 9.01
C GLN A 20 1.02 12.61 9.53
N PHE A 21 1.50 11.46 9.99
CA PHE A 21 0.67 10.34 10.44
C PHE A 21 0.58 10.21 11.96
N THR A 22 0.35 11.32 12.65
CA THR A 22 0.12 11.35 14.10
C THR A 22 -1.20 12.04 14.45
N PHE A 23 -1.71 11.84 15.66
CA PHE A 23 -3.00 12.40 16.11
C PHE A 23 -3.19 13.91 15.90
N PRO A 24 -2.18 14.79 15.99
CA PRO A 24 -2.38 16.18 15.60
C PRO A 24 -2.91 16.39 14.18
N ASN A 25 -2.61 15.45 13.28
CA ASN A 25 -2.94 15.50 11.86
C ASN A 25 -4.02 14.49 11.46
N LEU A 26 -4.29 13.50 12.29
CA LEU A 26 -5.22 12.40 12.00
C LEU A 26 -6.31 12.28 13.07
N GLN A 27 -7.53 12.04 12.63
CA GLN A 27 -8.69 11.75 13.47
C GLN A 27 -9.22 10.34 13.16
N VAL A 28 -9.13 9.45 14.12
CA VAL A 28 -9.70 8.09 14.02
C VAL A 28 -11.17 8.14 14.48
N GLN A 29 -12.08 7.69 13.62
CA GLN A 29 -13.53 7.77 13.86
C GLN A 29 -14.06 6.50 14.56
N TYR A 30 -13.76 6.38 15.84
CA TYR A 30 -14.12 5.22 16.66
C TYR A 30 -15.62 4.94 16.72
N ASP A 31 -16.45 6.00 16.74
CA ASP A 31 -17.89 5.91 16.94
C ASP A 31 -18.68 5.84 15.63
N SER A 32 -18.01 6.03 14.49
CA SER A 32 -18.58 6.03 13.15
C SER A 32 -18.00 4.93 12.27
N ALA A 33 -17.67 3.79 12.89
CA ALA A 33 -17.16 2.64 12.16
C ALA A 33 -18.18 2.10 11.16
N TRP A 34 -17.70 1.65 10.01
CA TRP A 34 -18.53 1.02 8.99
C TRP A 34 -18.57 -0.48 9.27
N LEU A 35 -19.75 -1.03 9.49
CA LEU A 35 -19.95 -2.43 9.85
C LEU A 35 -20.65 -3.16 8.71
N CYS A 36 -20.13 -4.31 8.34
CA CYS A 36 -20.79 -5.23 7.42
C CYS A 36 -20.37 -6.67 7.74
N ASN A 37 -21.33 -7.48 8.20
CA ASN A 37 -21.08 -8.84 8.66
C ASN A 37 -19.95 -8.88 9.71
N HIS A 38 -18.92 -9.69 9.48
CA HIS A 38 -17.76 -9.83 10.35
C HIS A 38 -16.70 -8.74 10.15
N TYR A 39 -16.84 -7.89 9.12
CA TYR A 39 -15.88 -6.85 8.81
C TYR A 39 -16.29 -5.51 9.42
N GLN A 40 -15.30 -4.80 9.91
CA GLN A 40 -15.44 -3.45 10.41
C GLN A 40 -14.32 -2.59 9.87
N ILE A 41 -14.68 -1.45 9.30
CA ILE A 41 -13.72 -0.40 8.91
C ILE A 41 -13.92 0.80 9.83
N ILE A 42 -12.85 1.21 10.48
CA ILE A 42 -12.77 2.42 11.28
C ILE A 42 -12.03 3.46 10.41
N PRO A 43 -12.75 4.45 9.84
CA PRO A 43 -12.13 5.43 8.97
C PRO A 43 -11.21 6.38 9.75
N ILE A 44 -10.16 6.81 9.07
CA ILE A 44 -9.20 7.80 9.56
C ILE A 44 -9.28 9.01 8.62
N PHE A 45 -9.47 10.18 9.18
CA PHE A 45 -9.55 11.42 8.44
C PHE A 45 -8.38 12.35 8.76
N PHE A 46 -8.02 13.19 7.82
CA PHE A 46 -7.15 14.33 8.11
C PHE A 46 -7.90 15.35 8.96
N THR A 47 -7.18 15.95 9.91
CA THR A 47 -7.66 17.13 10.63
C THR A 47 -7.50 18.38 9.76
N ASP A 48 -8.20 19.48 10.10
CA ASP A 48 -8.07 20.75 9.40
C ASP A 48 -6.68 21.39 9.53
N LYS A 49 -5.84 20.87 10.43
CA LYS A 49 -4.47 21.33 10.67
C LYS A 49 -3.47 20.86 9.62
N VAL A 50 -3.84 19.86 8.81
CA VAL A 50 -2.96 19.36 7.75
C VAL A 50 -2.94 20.36 6.61
N ASN A 51 -1.74 20.87 6.31
CA ASN A 51 -1.55 21.73 5.16
C ASN A 51 -1.74 20.90 3.89
N LYS A 52 -2.91 21.04 3.23
CA LYS A 52 -3.30 20.27 2.05
C LYS A 52 -2.35 20.45 0.84
N GLU A 53 -1.41 21.40 0.94
CA GLU A 53 -0.49 21.78 -0.14
C GLU A 53 0.82 20.98 -0.16
N ASP A 54 1.11 20.20 0.88
CA ASP A 54 2.44 19.58 1.02
C ASP A 54 2.76 18.44 0.02
N ILE A 55 1.75 17.83 -0.60
CA ILE A 55 1.91 16.87 -1.71
C ILE A 55 0.79 17.11 -2.71
N THR A 56 1.00 18.05 -3.63
CA THR A 56 0.06 18.35 -4.73
C THR A 56 0.09 17.21 -5.77
N LEU A 57 -0.73 16.20 -5.58
CA LEU A 57 -1.01 15.16 -6.56
C LEU A 57 -2.40 15.42 -7.17
N THR A 58 -2.52 16.47 -7.97
CA THR A 58 -3.81 16.87 -8.56
C THR A 58 -4.22 16.03 -9.78
N ASN A 59 -3.29 15.26 -10.34
CA ASN A 59 -3.52 14.53 -11.58
C ASN A 59 -2.81 13.17 -11.54
N LEU A 60 -3.34 12.26 -10.74
CA LEU A 60 -2.76 10.95 -10.44
C LEU A 60 -3.43 9.84 -11.24
N LEU A 61 -2.63 8.97 -11.86
CA LEU A 61 -3.06 7.70 -12.43
C LEU A 61 -2.60 6.55 -11.55
N THR A 62 -3.44 5.54 -11.37
CA THR A 62 -2.97 4.25 -10.86
C THR A 62 -2.16 3.52 -11.94
N LEU A 63 -1.34 2.55 -11.55
CA LEU A 63 -0.60 1.70 -12.50
C LEU A 63 -1.55 1.01 -13.49
N GLN A 64 -2.71 0.55 -13.02
CA GLN A 64 -3.75 -0.03 -13.85
C GLN A 64 -4.21 0.93 -14.96
N GLN A 65 -4.56 2.16 -14.59
CA GLN A 65 -5.00 3.19 -15.55
C GLN A 65 -3.88 3.57 -16.52
N ALA A 66 -2.66 3.72 -16.02
CA ALA A 66 -1.50 4.08 -16.83
C ALA A 66 -1.17 3.01 -17.90
N LEU A 67 -1.24 1.72 -17.53
CA LEU A 67 -1.04 0.61 -18.45
C LEU A 67 -2.19 0.51 -19.47
N ALA A 68 -3.45 0.62 -19.03
CA ALA A 68 -4.62 0.58 -19.91
C ALA A 68 -4.60 1.72 -20.95
N GLN A 69 -4.14 2.91 -20.55
CA GLN A 69 -4.03 4.09 -21.41
C GLN A 69 -2.69 4.18 -22.16
N LYS A 70 -1.82 3.17 -22.05
CA LYS A 70 -0.48 3.14 -22.67
C LYS A 70 0.38 4.37 -22.31
N LYS A 71 0.25 4.87 -21.07
CA LYS A 71 0.96 6.03 -20.53
C LYS A 71 2.24 5.69 -19.79
N VAL A 72 2.56 4.41 -19.69
CA VAL A 72 3.75 3.90 -19.01
C VAL A 72 4.40 2.79 -19.83
N VAL A 73 5.73 2.75 -19.81
CA VAL A 73 6.53 1.69 -20.42
C VAL A 73 7.30 0.95 -19.31
N ILE A 74 7.13 -0.36 -19.23
CA ILE A 74 7.83 -1.22 -18.27
C ILE A 74 8.66 -2.24 -19.04
N LYS A 75 9.93 -2.41 -18.64
CA LYS A 75 10.88 -3.34 -19.27
C LYS A 75 11.68 -4.12 -18.23
N GLU A 76 12.13 -5.32 -18.60
CA GLU A 76 13.13 -6.04 -17.83
C GLU A 76 14.43 -5.25 -17.74
N ASN A 77 15.07 -5.24 -16.57
CA ASN A 77 16.39 -4.65 -16.40
C ASN A 77 17.47 -5.62 -16.86
N GLN A 78 18.48 -5.09 -17.57
CA GLN A 78 19.69 -5.79 -17.92
C GLN A 78 20.86 -5.05 -17.27
N PHE A 79 21.54 -5.70 -16.32
CA PHE A 79 22.80 -5.23 -15.76
C PHE A 79 23.91 -6.20 -16.16
N ASP A 80 24.94 -5.70 -16.83
CA ASP A 80 26.19 -6.42 -17.21
C ASP A 80 25.96 -7.83 -17.81
N GLY A 81 24.97 -7.97 -18.71
CA GLY A 81 24.63 -9.25 -19.33
C GLY A 81 23.83 -10.19 -18.44
N ASN A 82 23.73 -9.93 -17.13
CA ASN A 82 22.89 -10.65 -16.19
C ASN A 82 21.59 -9.90 -15.94
N GLN A 83 20.46 -10.60 -16.00
CA GLN A 83 19.17 -10.00 -15.72
C GLN A 83 18.95 -9.93 -14.21
N ASN A 84 18.66 -8.74 -13.71
CA ASN A 84 18.22 -8.58 -12.33
C ASN A 84 16.72 -8.94 -12.26
N VAL A 85 16.43 -10.13 -11.74
CA VAL A 85 15.06 -10.65 -11.61
C VAL A 85 14.22 -9.89 -10.59
N ASN A 86 14.85 -9.11 -9.71
CA ASN A 86 14.17 -8.40 -8.61
C ASN A 86 13.94 -6.92 -8.93
N SER A 87 14.20 -6.47 -10.16
CA SER A 87 13.94 -5.10 -10.57
C SER A 87 13.46 -5.00 -12.01
N LEU A 88 12.68 -3.94 -12.27
CA LEU A 88 12.22 -3.56 -13.61
C LEU A 88 12.56 -2.09 -13.85
N SER A 89 12.69 -1.71 -15.12
CA SER A 89 12.72 -0.31 -15.55
C SER A 89 11.31 0.16 -15.83
N ILE A 90 10.96 1.34 -15.33
CA ILE A 90 9.67 1.99 -15.62
C ILE A 90 9.90 3.42 -16.10
N LYS A 91 9.18 3.82 -17.14
CA LYS A 91 9.21 5.17 -17.67
C LYS A 91 7.78 5.69 -17.81
N ASN A 92 7.51 6.84 -17.18
CA ASN A 92 6.27 7.56 -17.35
C ASN A 92 6.36 8.40 -18.64
N ILE A 93 5.48 8.14 -19.59
CA ILE A 93 5.40 8.85 -20.87
C ILE A 93 4.18 9.76 -20.95
N SER A 94 3.50 9.97 -19.82
CA SER A 94 2.35 10.87 -19.70
C SER A 94 2.75 12.25 -19.15
N LYS A 95 1.75 13.08 -18.88
CA LYS A 95 1.88 14.35 -18.15
C LYS A 95 1.33 14.26 -16.71
N GLN A 96 1.03 13.06 -16.23
CA GLN A 96 0.39 12.78 -14.95
C GLN A 96 1.33 11.97 -14.07
N ASP A 97 1.26 12.16 -12.78
CA ASP A 97 1.93 11.26 -11.83
C ASP A 97 1.32 9.84 -11.92
N ILE A 98 2.13 8.81 -11.75
CA ILE A 98 1.67 7.42 -11.74
C ILE A 98 1.97 6.80 -10.38
N LEU A 99 0.91 6.34 -9.69
CA LEU A 99 1.01 5.61 -8.43
C LEU A 99 1.25 4.13 -8.70
N LEU A 100 2.34 3.63 -8.16
CA LEU A 100 2.58 2.21 -7.96
C LEU A 100 2.23 1.87 -6.52
N LEU A 101 1.53 0.77 -6.30
CA LEU A 101 1.27 0.24 -4.97
C LEU A 101 2.05 -1.05 -4.75
N ASP A 102 2.58 -1.24 -3.55
CA ASP A 102 3.07 -2.54 -3.09
C ASP A 102 1.93 -3.57 -3.19
N GLY A 103 2.14 -4.59 -3.98
CA GLY A 103 1.10 -5.57 -4.30
C GLY A 103 0.46 -5.45 -5.68
N ASP A 104 0.70 -4.38 -6.45
CA ASP A 104 0.30 -4.32 -7.86
C ASP A 104 0.91 -5.48 -8.64
N LEU A 105 0.10 -6.21 -9.40
CA LEU A 105 0.49 -7.39 -10.15
C LEU A 105 0.66 -7.08 -11.63
N LEU A 106 1.78 -7.53 -12.17
CA LEU A 106 2.15 -7.41 -13.57
C LEU A 106 2.25 -8.78 -14.21
N LYS A 107 1.49 -9.01 -15.28
CA LYS A 107 1.62 -10.18 -16.14
C LYS A 107 2.49 -9.84 -17.33
N GLY A 108 3.46 -10.70 -17.64
CA GLY A 108 4.33 -10.50 -18.81
C GLY A 108 5.80 -10.64 -18.47
N GLY A 109 6.65 -9.92 -19.21
CA GLY A 109 8.08 -10.06 -19.08
C GLY A 109 8.54 -11.50 -19.32
N LYS A 110 9.63 -11.88 -18.71
CA LYS A 110 10.09 -13.27 -18.65
C LYS A 110 9.38 -14.06 -17.56
N GLN A 111 8.89 -13.37 -16.54
CA GLN A 111 8.06 -13.87 -15.44
C GLN A 111 7.07 -12.82 -15.03
N ASP A 112 5.97 -13.22 -14.42
CA ASP A 112 5.02 -12.32 -13.79
C ASP A 112 5.64 -11.71 -12.52
N ARG A 113 5.26 -10.46 -12.20
CA ARG A 113 5.85 -9.67 -11.11
C ARG A 113 4.80 -9.10 -10.18
N MET A 114 5.21 -8.85 -8.95
CA MET A 114 4.51 -8.04 -7.97
C MET A 114 5.38 -6.83 -7.62
N ILE A 115 4.83 -5.64 -7.65
CA ILE A 115 5.50 -4.41 -7.17
C ILE A 115 5.81 -4.57 -5.68
N ALA A 116 7.06 -4.28 -5.30
CA ALA A 116 7.55 -4.49 -3.94
C ALA A 116 7.45 -3.26 -3.05
N GLU A 117 7.21 -2.08 -3.62
CA GLU A 117 7.18 -0.81 -2.88
C GLU A 117 6.20 0.19 -3.50
N THR A 118 5.48 0.90 -2.65
CA THR A 118 4.63 2.02 -3.09
C THR A 118 5.51 3.19 -3.51
N LYS A 119 5.28 3.72 -4.73
CA LYS A 119 6.10 4.77 -5.32
C LYS A 119 5.30 5.63 -6.29
N ILE A 120 5.67 6.92 -6.39
CA ILE A 120 5.18 7.82 -7.44
C ILE A 120 6.23 7.93 -8.55
N ILE A 121 5.82 7.69 -9.78
CA ILE A 121 6.63 7.87 -10.99
C ILE A 121 6.22 9.20 -11.64
N LYS A 122 7.13 10.16 -11.58
CA LYS A 122 6.92 11.51 -12.08
C LYS A 122 6.88 11.58 -13.62
N PRO A 123 6.23 12.58 -14.22
CA PRO A 123 6.17 12.78 -15.68
C PRO A 123 7.41 13.53 -16.21
N ASP A 124 8.59 13.20 -15.72
CA ASP A 124 9.89 13.83 -16.04
C ASP A 124 10.62 13.17 -17.22
N LYS A 125 10.02 12.12 -17.80
CA LYS A 125 10.58 11.28 -18.87
C LYS A 125 11.84 10.49 -18.47
N GLU A 126 12.22 10.48 -17.21
CA GLU A 126 13.31 9.64 -16.70
C GLU A 126 12.88 8.17 -16.65
N THR A 127 13.87 7.31 -16.58
CA THR A 127 13.66 5.87 -16.38
C THR A 127 14.00 5.53 -14.95
N TYR A 128 13.00 5.09 -14.20
CA TYR A 128 13.15 4.67 -12.82
C TYR A 128 13.42 3.17 -12.74
N VAL A 129 14.20 2.77 -11.76
CA VAL A 129 14.30 1.37 -11.34
C VAL A 129 13.30 1.14 -10.22
N ILE A 130 12.50 0.09 -10.35
CA ILE A 130 11.50 -0.32 -9.36
C ILE A 130 11.81 -1.74 -8.87
N ASN A 131 11.67 -1.96 -7.57
CA ASN A 131 11.83 -3.27 -6.97
C ASN A 131 10.57 -4.11 -7.18
N VAL A 132 10.76 -5.39 -7.47
CA VAL A 132 9.68 -6.34 -7.71
C VAL A 132 9.99 -7.70 -7.13
N PHE A 133 8.96 -8.49 -6.86
CA PHE A 133 9.07 -9.92 -6.59
C PHE A 133 8.58 -10.73 -7.78
N CYS A 134 9.29 -11.82 -8.08
CA CYS A 134 8.79 -12.84 -9.00
C CYS A 134 7.66 -13.61 -8.33
N ILE A 135 6.52 -13.78 -8.99
CA ILE A 135 5.33 -14.45 -8.44
C ILE A 135 5.01 -15.78 -9.14
N GLU A 136 5.99 -16.33 -9.83
CA GLU A 136 5.92 -17.65 -10.46
C GLU A 136 7.30 -18.30 -10.40
N LYS A 137 7.48 -19.25 -9.47
CA LYS A 137 8.72 -19.99 -9.28
C LYS A 137 8.93 -20.95 -10.46
N GLY A 138 10.11 -20.90 -11.08
CA GLY A 138 10.50 -21.89 -12.10
C GLY A 138 10.10 -21.56 -13.54
N ARG A 139 9.25 -20.54 -13.81
CA ARG A 139 9.02 -20.09 -15.17
C ARG A 139 10.04 -19.03 -15.58
N TRP A 140 10.72 -19.29 -16.68
CA TRP A 140 11.60 -18.31 -17.32
C TRP A 140 11.40 -18.34 -18.83
N SER A 141 10.66 -17.39 -19.35
CA SER A 141 10.37 -17.32 -20.77
C SER A 141 11.60 -16.86 -21.58
N LYS A 142 11.90 -17.55 -22.69
CA LYS A 142 12.99 -17.16 -23.59
C LYS A 142 12.78 -15.75 -24.18
N ARG A 143 11.52 -15.36 -24.41
CA ARG A 143 11.15 -14.04 -24.94
C ARG A 143 10.28 -13.30 -23.94
N ALA A 144 10.65 -12.07 -23.59
CA ALA A 144 9.84 -11.21 -22.77
C ALA A 144 8.59 -10.76 -23.56
N LYS A 145 7.44 -10.84 -22.89
CA LYS A 145 6.17 -10.25 -23.39
C LYS A 145 6.00 -8.86 -22.80
N PRO A 146 5.27 -7.94 -23.44
CA PRO A 146 4.89 -6.67 -22.82
C PRO A 146 4.19 -6.91 -21.47
N PHE A 147 4.46 -6.04 -20.51
CA PHE A 147 3.76 -6.08 -19.23
C PHE A 147 2.35 -5.53 -19.35
N SER A 148 1.42 -6.16 -18.65
CA SER A 148 0.04 -5.71 -18.47
C SER A 148 -0.34 -5.80 -17.00
N TYR A 149 -1.29 -4.97 -16.56
CA TYR A 149 -1.83 -5.05 -15.21
C TYR A 149 -2.63 -6.35 -15.02
N ALA A 150 -2.42 -7.02 -13.90
CA ALA A 150 -3.01 -8.34 -13.63
C ALA A 150 -3.80 -8.41 -12.31
N GLY A 151 -3.99 -7.29 -11.63
CA GLY A 151 -4.72 -7.23 -10.37
C GLY A 151 -3.85 -6.82 -9.18
N PHE A 152 -4.29 -7.14 -7.99
CA PHE A 152 -3.66 -6.76 -6.74
C PHE A 152 -3.47 -7.97 -5.83
N ALA A 153 -2.31 -8.10 -5.20
CA ALA A 153 -1.98 -9.24 -4.35
C ALA A 153 -2.82 -9.26 -3.06
N ASN A 154 -3.15 -10.44 -2.57
CA ASN A 154 -3.83 -10.57 -1.29
C ASN A 154 -2.94 -10.09 -0.11
N ASN A 155 -3.58 -9.72 0.99
CA ASN A 155 -2.89 -9.13 2.13
C ASN A 155 -1.83 -10.05 2.78
N THR A 156 -1.95 -11.37 2.67
CA THR A 156 -0.96 -12.30 3.23
C THR A 156 0.35 -12.23 2.43
N ILE A 157 0.26 -12.22 1.10
CA ILE A 157 1.44 -12.07 0.23
C ILE A 157 2.08 -10.69 0.43
N ARG A 158 1.29 -9.61 0.46
CA ARG A 158 1.79 -8.25 0.73
C ARG A 158 2.52 -8.20 2.08
N LYS A 159 1.92 -8.70 3.14
CA LYS A 159 2.50 -8.73 4.49
C LYS A 159 3.83 -9.50 4.54
N ILE A 160 3.92 -10.66 3.89
CA ILE A 160 5.16 -11.45 3.82
C ILE A 160 6.23 -10.71 3.02
N ALA A 161 5.89 -10.17 1.86
CA ALA A 161 6.79 -9.38 1.04
C ALA A 161 7.36 -8.19 1.81
N ASP A 162 6.50 -7.49 2.53
CA ASP A 162 6.85 -6.29 3.29
C ASP A 162 7.68 -6.60 4.54
N SER A 163 7.33 -7.61 5.31
CA SER A 163 8.03 -7.96 6.55
C SER A 163 9.38 -8.64 6.32
N THR A 164 9.54 -9.42 5.25
CA THR A 164 10.74 -10.21 5.01
C THR A 164 11.67 -9.61 3.97
N LYS A 165 11.14 -8.84 3.02
CA LYS A 165 11.86 -8.27 1.85
C LYS A 165 12.62 -9.33 1.04
N THR A 166 12.21 -10.61 1.11
CA THR A 166 12.92 -11.71 0.45
C THR A 166 12.05 -12.44 -0.57
N GLN A 167 12.64 -12.73 -1.73
CA GLN A 167 12.00 -13.49 -2.80
C GLN A 167 11.57 -14.89 -2.34
N GLN A 168 12.39 -15.55 -1.54
CA GLN A 168 12.14 -16.90 -1.06
C GLN A 168 10.90 -16.97 -0.15
N ALA A 169 10.70 -15.97 0.71
CA ALA A 169 9.53 -15.94 1.58
C ALA A 169 8.23 -15.75 0.78
N VAL A 170 8.26 -14.91 -0.25
CA VAL A 170 7.13 -14.73 -1.17
C VAL A 170 6.77 -16.03 -1.87
N TRP A 171 7.75 -16.73 -2.44
CA TRP A 171 7.52 -18.03 -3.07
C TRP A 171 6.98 -19.08 -2.11
N LYS A 172 7.55 -19.17 -0.91
CA LYS A 172 7.08 -20.11 0.13
C LYS A 172 5.63 -19.86 0.51
N GLU A 173 5.23 -18.60 0.63
CA GLU A 173 3.84 -18.26 0.95
C GLU A 173 2.89 -18.58 -0.21
N ILE A 174 3.29 -18.31 -1.46
CA ILE A 174 2.51 -18.71 -2.65
C ILE A 174 2.32 -20.24 -2.68
N GLU A 175 3.38 -21.00 -2.49
CA GLU A 175 3.39 -22.47 -2.44
C GLU A 175 2.41 -22.98 -1.37
N LYS A 176 2.50 -22.45 -0.15
CA LYS A 176 1.57 -22.75 0.96
C LYS A 176 0.10 -22.47 0.60
N GLN A 177 -0.19 -21.39 -0.13
CA GLN A 177 -1.55 -21.09 -0.56
C GLN A 177 -2.06 -22.09 -1.62
N PHE A 178 -1.21 -22.58 -2.51
CA PHE A 178 -1.55 -23.68 -3.42
C PHE A 178 -1.86 -24.97 -2.67
N GLU A 179 -1.01 -25.34 -1.72
CA GLU A 179 -1.19 -26.53 -0.87
C GLU A 179 -2.49 -26.48 -0.08
N SER A 180 -2.79 -25.34 0.55
CA SER A 180 -4.02 -25.15 1.33
C SER A 180 -5.29 -25.31 0.50
N LYS A 181 -5.21 -25.06 -0.81
CA LYS A 181 -6.29 -25.23 -1.77
C LYS A 181 -6.25 -26.58 -2.48
N LYS A 182 -5.30 -27.44 -2.16
CA LYS A 182 -5.07 -28.75 -2.81
C LYS A 182 -4.90 -28.62 -4.33
N ILE A 183 -4.22 -27.57 -4.79
CA ILE A 183 -3.94 -27.34 -6.20
C ILE A 183 -2.52 -27.81 -6.48
N ASN A 184 -2.40 -28.82 -7.32
CA ASN A 184 -1.09 -29.29 -7.78
C ASN A 184 -0.53 -28.36 -8.86
N SER A 185 0.69 -27.87 -8.67
CA SER A 185 1.40 -27.03 -9.63
C SER A 185 2.89 -27.26 -9.55
N VAL A 186 3.56 -27.21 -10.71
CA VAL A 186 5.02 -27.33 -10.80
C VAL A 186 5.71 -25.97 -10.60
N SER A 187 5.09 -24.90 -11.06
CA SER A 187 5.67 -23.54 -11.05
C SER A 187 4.99 -22.57 -10.11
N TYR A 188 3.90 -22.98 -9.47
CA TYR A 188 3.12 -22.16 -8.53
C TYR A 188 2.83 -20.74 -9.05
N PRO A 189 2.14 -20.59 -10.20
CA PRO A 189 1.88 -19.28 -10.81
C PRO A 189 0.82 -18.53 -10.03
N TYR A 190 1.22 -17.53 -9.27
CA TYR A 190 0.31 -16.79 -8.38
C TYR A 190 -0.92 -16.20 -9.09
N LEU A 191 -0.76 -15.75 -10.35
CA LEU A 191 -1.89 -15.22 -11.12
C LEU A 191 -2.95 -16.30 -11.42
N GLU A 192 -2.58 -17.57 -11.53
CA GLU A 192 -3.56 -18.68 -11.67
C GLU A 192 -4.29 -18.94 -10.35
N LEU A 193 -3.56 -18.88 -9.23
CA LEU A 193 -4.17 -18.95 -7.91
C LEU A 193 -5.13 -17.78 -7.69
N GLN A 194 -4.72 -16.57 -8.05
CA GLN A 194 -5.51 -15.36 -7.86
C GLN A 194 -6.84 -15.40 -8.62
N LYS A 195 -6.91 -16.01 -9.79
CA LYS A 195 -8.17 -16.22 -10.53
C LYS A 195 -9.20 -17.03 -9.72
N GLN A 196 -8.73 -17.86 -8.81
CA GLN A 196 -9.57 -18.66 -7.92
C GLN A 196 -9.88 -17.97 -6.57
N LEU A 197 -9.18 -16.83 -6.31
CA LEU A 197 -9.44 -15.98 -5.16
C LEU A 197 -10.59 -15.03 -5.49
N THR A 198 -11.80 -15.44 -5.22
CA THR A 198 -12.95 -14.55 -5.33
C THR A 198 -13.06 -13.69 -4.07
N ILE A 199 -13.61 -12.49 -4.21
CA ILE A 199 -14.07 -11.70 -3.06
C ILE A 199 -15.19 -12.49 -2.37
N LYS A 200 -14.92 -12.98 -1.16
CA LYS A 200 -15.85 -13.87 -0.45
C LYS A 200 -17.12 -13.17 0.01
N ASP A 201 -17.01 -11.90 0.32
CA ASP A 201 -18.13 -11.07 0.76
C ASP A 201 -18.22 -9.81 -0.12
N ILE A 202 -18.67 -10.01 -1.36
CA ILE A 202 -18.77 -8.93 -2.35
C ILE A 202 -19.75 -7.83 -1.89
N ALA A 203 -20.78 -8.19 -1.14
CA ALA A 203 -21.73 -7.20 -0.63
C ALA A 203 -21.07 -6.25 0.36
N CYS A 204 -20.28 -6.78 1.31
CA CYS A 204 -19.51 -5.96 2.25
C CYS A 204 -18.43 -5.14 1.55
N TYR A 205 -17.70 -5.72 0.59
CA TYR A 205 -16.72 -4.99 -0.20
C TYR A 205 -17.37 -3.78 -0.90
N ASN A 206 -18.49 -3.98 -1.60
CA ASN A 206 -19.20 -2.91 -2.30
C ASN A 206 -19.75 -1.84 -1.33
N TYR A 207 -20.28 -2.27 -0.18
CA TYR A 207 -20.73 -1.36 0.88
C TYR A 207 -19.59 -0.44 1.36
N PHE A 208 -18.39 -0.98 1.59
CA PHE A 208 -17.26 -0.18 2.04
C PHE A 208 -16.73 0.75 0.95
N ILE A 209 -16.76 0.33 -0.33
CA ILE A 209 -16.43 1.22 -1.46
C ILE A 209 -17.43 2.39 -1.52
N GLU A 210 -18.72 2.12 -1.37
CA GLU A 210 -19.74 3.19 -1.35
C GLU A 210 -19.51 4.17 -0.18
N LYS A 211 -19.21 3.65 1.01
CA LYS A 211 -18.87 4.47 2.19
C LYS A 211 -17.65 5.33 1.96
N SER A 212 -16.57 4.77 1.40
CA SER A 212 -15.35 5.53 1.12
C SER A 212 -15.59 6.64 0.09
N ASN A 213 -16.39 6.38 -0.96
CA ASN A 213 -16.75 7.38 -1.97
C ASN A 213 -17.53 8.56 -1.36
N LYS A 214 -18.39 8.30 -0.37
CA LYS A 214 -19.11 9.35 0.35
C LYS A 214 -18.20 10.14 1.31
N ALA A 215 -17.14 9.53 1.83
CA ALA A 215 -16.20 10.09 2.79
C ALA A 215 -14.94 10.70 2.12
N ASN A 216 -14.92 10.85 0.81
CA ASN A 216 -13.73 11.09 -0.02
C ASN A 216 -13.08 12.48 0.11
N THR A 217 -13.66 13.41 0.87
CA THR A 217 -13.17 14.80 0.93
C THR A 217 -11.92 14.99 1.79
N ASN A 218 -11.74 14.17 2.83
CA ASN A 218 -10.59 14.23 3.74
C ASN A 218 -10.19 12.86 4.32
N LEU A 219 -10.59 11.76 3.66
CA LEU A 219 -10.21 10.42 4.07
C LEU A 219 -8.68 10.25 3.95
N ALA A 220 -8.03 9.89 5.06
CA ALA A 220 -6.60 9.61 5.14
C ALA A 220 -6.29 8.11 5.05
N GLY A 221 -7.24 7.27 5.47
CA GLY A 221 -7.04 5.83 5.53
C GLY A 221 -8.07 5.12 6.38
N PHE A 222 -7.73 3.92 6.84
CA PHE A 222 -8.63 3.11 7.65
C PHE A 222 -7.91 2.07 8.49
N ILE A 223 -8.53 1.69 9.61
CA ILE A 223 -8.22 0.46 10.33
C ILE A 223 -9.27 -0.56 9.92
N ILE A 224 -8.87 -1.76 9.55
CA ILE A 224 -9.78 -2.87 9.25
C ILE A 224 -9.70 -3.93 10.34
N ALA A 225 -10.86 -4.36 10.82
CA ALA A 225 -11.01 -5.46 11.75
C ALA A 225 -11.93 -6.54 11.17
N PHE A 226 -11.70 -7.77 11.61
CA PHE A 226 -12.57 -8.92 11.37
C PHE A 226 -12.95 -9.52 12.72
N ASP A 227 -14.23 -9.55 13.05
CA ASP A 227 -14.71 -9.82 14.39
C ASP A 227 -13.97 -8.94 15.44
N THR A 228 -13.44 -9.52 16.48
CA THR A 228 -12.75 -8.83 17.56
C THR A 228 -11.26 -8.58 17.30
N THR A 229 -10.77 -8.82 16.08
CA THR A 229 -9.34 -8.76 15.73
C THR A 229 -9.04 -7.67 14.71
N ILE A 230 -8.10 -6.78 15.01
CA ILE A 230 -7.57 -5.84 14.03
C ILE A 230 -6.70 -6.60 13.03
N ILE A 231 -6.99 -6.45 11.74
CA ILE A 231 -6.26 -7.10 10.67
C ILE A 231 -5.12 -6.21 10.16
N ALA A 232 -5.40 -4.92 9.96
CA ALA A 232 -4.45 -3.96 9.43
C ALA A 232 -4.88 -2.50 9.69
N CYS A 233 -3.95 -1.60 9.38
CA CYS A 233 -4.14 -0.16 9.32
C CYS A 233 -3.41 0.36 8.09
N GLU A 234 -4.11 1.11 7.25
CA GLU A 234 -3.60 1.68 6.01
C GLU A 234 -3.82 3.19 6.04
N VAL A 235 -2.77 3.99 5.87
CA VAL A 235 -2.84 5.45 5.94
C VAL A 235 -2.01 6.08 4.83
N PHE A 236 -2.57 7.02 4.11
CA PHE A 236 -1.99 7.67 2.94
C PHE A 236 -1.68 9.14 3.22
N ALA A 237 -0.67 9.68 2.52
CA ALA A 237 -0.20 11.05 2.71
C ALA A 237 -1.24 12.12 2.38
N ASN A 238 -2.21 11.83 1.54
CA ASN A 238 -3.31 12.72 1.21
C ASN A 238 -4.54 11.93 0.72
N THR A 239 -5.66 12.61 0.64
CA THR A 239 -6.94 12.03 0.22
C THR A 239 -6.92 11.52 -1.23
N THR A 240 -6.18 12.16 -2.13
CA THR A 240 -6.06 11.72 -3.53
C THR A 240 -5.41 10.33 -3.61
N LEU A 241 -4.34 10.10 -2.87
CA LEU A 241 -3.68 8.79 -2.76
C LEU A 241 -4.61 7.75 -2.12
N CYS A 242 -5.24 8.12 -1.02
CA CYS A 242 -6.19 7.23 -0.34
C CYS A 242 -7.29 6.77 -1.30
N ASN A 243 -7.95 7.70 -1.98
CA ASN A 243 -9.02 7.39 -2.92
C ASN A 243 -8.55 6.55 -4.10
N ALA A 244 -7.35 6.81 -4.63
CA ALA A 244 -6.78 6.03 -5.74
C ALA A 244 -6.43 4.58 -5.32
N ALA A 245 -5.99 4.38 -4.08
CA ALA A 245 -5.52 3.09 -3.57
C ALA A 245 -6.63 2.26 -2.90
N PHE A 246 -7.67 2.91 -2.34
CA PHE A 246 -8.64 2.31 -1.42
C PHE A 246 -9.22 0.99 -1.93
N SER A 247 -9.70 0.97 -3.18
CA SER A 247 -10.34 -0.20 -3.78
C SER A 247 -9.39 -1.41 -3.84
N ASN A 248 -8.18 -1.22 -4.35
CA ASN A 248 -7.19 -2.29 -4.51
C ASN A 248 -6.73 -2.81 -3.15
N VAL A 249 -6.41 -1.89 -2.24
CA VAL A 249 -5.96 -2.24 -0.89
C VAL A 249 -7.06 -2.96 -0.12
N LEU A 250 -8.29 -2.45 -0.14
CA LEU A 250 -9.43 -3.11 0.49
C LEU A 250 -9.67 -4.51 -0.08
N GLN A 251 -9.62 -4.68 -1.41
CA GLN A 251 -9.79 -5.97 -2.08
C GLN A 251 -8.84 -7.03 -1.53
N SER A 252 -7.61 -6.66 -1.20
CA SER A 252 -6.60 -7.59 -0.71
C SER A 252 -7.01 -8.31 0.59
N TYR A 253 -7.85 -7.69 1.41
CA TYR A 253 -8.36 -8.25 2.66
C TYR A 253 -9.55 -9.18 2.48
N PHE A 254 -10.29 -9.07 1.38
CA PHE A 254 -11.46 -9.88 1.05
C PHE A 254 -11.14 -11.12 0.21
N GLN A 255 -9.92 -11.27 -0.28
CA GLN A 255 -9.50 -12.42 -1.09
C GLN A 255 -9.14 -13.66 -0.27
N ILE A 256 -8.93 -13.53 1.03
CA ILE A 256 -8.54 -14.63 1.92
C ILE A 256 -9.76 -15.07 2.72
N PRO A 257 -10.13 -16.36 2.66
CA PRO A 257 -11.14 -16.91 3.55
C PRO A 257 -10.71 -16.73 5.01
N ARG A 258 -11.65 -16.33 5.85
CA ARG A 258 -11.46 -16.23 7.30
C ARG A 258 -12.48 -17.11 7.97
N ASP A 259 -12.08 -17.80 9.01
CA ASP A 259 -13.01 -18.58 9.84
C ASP A 259 -13.90 -17.59 10.59
N THR A 260 -15.21 -17.77 10.45
CA THR A 260 -16.20 -16.94 11.11
C THR A 260 -16.67 -17.61 12.40
N ILE A 261 -16.75 -16.84 13.47
CA ILE A 261 -17.49 -17.24 14.67
C ILE A 261 -18.99 -17.09 14.34
N SER A 262 -19.85 -17.95 14.89
CA SER A 262 -21.28 -18.03 14.55
C SER A 262 -22.05 -16.71 14.64
N ASN A 263 -21.58 -15.75 15.48
CA ASN A 263 -22.14 -14.42 15.60
C ASN A 263 -21.06 -13.38 15.36
N ALA A 264 -21.28 -12.49 14.40
CA ALA A 264 -20.40 -11.35 14.14
C ALA A 264 -20.37 -10.43 15.38
N LEU A 265 -19.19 -10.22 15.93
CA LEU A 265 -18.98 -9.32 17.08
C LEU A 265 -18.10 -8.15 16.65
N PRO A 266 -18.57 -6.90 16.77
CA PRO A 266 -17.73 -5.76 16.48
C PRO A 266 -16.57 -5.68 17.48
N ILE A 267 -15.43 -5.21 16.99
CA ILE A 267 -14.28 -4.96 17.86
C ILE A 267 -14.61 -3.88 18.90
N LEU A 268 -14.16 -4.08 20.12
CA LEU A 268 -14.36 -3.09 21.19
C LEU A 268 -13.57 -1.82 20.90
N LYS A 269 -14.22 -0.67 21.08
CA LYS A 269 -13.64 0.66 20.87
C LYS A 269 -12.30 0.85 21.59
N ASN A 270 -12.19 0.42 22.86
CA ASN A 270 -10.97 0.54 23.64
C ASN A 270 -9.78 -0.24 23.04
N LYS A 271 -10.02 -1.38 22.37
CA LYS A 271 -8.97 -2.13 21.64
C LYS A 271 -8.46 -1.34 20.45
N VAL A 272 -9.37 -0.71 19.70
CA VAL A 272 -9.00 0.13 18.56
C VAL A 272 -8.26 1.38 19.03
N GLN A 273 -8.69 2.00 20.12
CA GLN A 273 -8.00 3.14 20.73
C GLN A 273 -6.58 2.78 21.17
N ALA A 274 -6.41 1.67 21.91
CA ALA A 274 -5.10 1.20 22.33
C ALA A 274 -4.16 0.84 21.17
N PHE A 275 -4.71 0.35 20.06
CA PHE A 275 -3.96 0.10 18.84
C PHE A 275 -3.53 1.41 18.16
N ALA A 276 -4.46 2.35 17.99
CA ALA A 276 -4.19 3.65 17.38
C ALA A 276 -3.16 4.47 18.19
N GLU A 277 -3.21 4.43 19.52
CA GLU A 277 -2.21 5.04 20.39
C GLU A 277 -0.79 4.53 20.13
N LYS A 278 -0.62 3.23 19.91
CA LYS A 278 0.70 2.65 19.59
C LYS A 278 1.29 3.20 18.29
N ILE A 279 0.43 3.58 17.34
CA ILE A 279 0.88 4.01 16.01
C ILE A 279 0.90 5.53 15.88
N PHE A 280 -0.13 6.23 16.38
CA PHE A 280 -0.36 7.64 16.04
C PHE A 280 -0.02 8.62 17.16
N SER A 281 0.33 8.16 18.36
CA SER A 281 0.63 9.06 19.48
C SER A 281 1.89 9.90 19.27
N SER A 282 2.91 9.35 18.62
CA SER A 282 4.16 10.06 18.26
C SER A 282 4.89 9.37 17.13
N GLU A 283 5.76 10.11 16.44
CA GLU A 283 6.65 9.57 15.40
C GLU A 283 7.59 8.47 15.93
N ALA A 284 8.08 8.64 17.16
CA ALA A 284 8.94 7.64 17.81
C ALA A 284 8.19 6.32 18.05
N ASN A 285 6.96 6.37 18.55
CA ASN A 285 6.12 5.19 18.75
C ASN A 285 5.74 4.54 17.41
N GLN A 286 5.42 5.34 16.39
CA GLN A 286 5.16 4.86 15.04
C GLN A 286 6.36 4.10 14.47
N LYS A 287 7.56 4.67 14.50
CA LYS A 287 8.79 4.00 14.05
C LYS A 287 9.01 2.68 14.79
N LYS A 288 8.90 2.71 16.12
CA LYS A 288 9.06 1.52 16.96
C LYS A 288 8.06 0.42 16.57
N TYR A 289 6.79 0.77 16.33
CA TYR A 289 5.76 -0.19 15.93
C TYR A 289 6.05 -0.77 14.54
N LEU A 290 6.35 0.09 13.56
CA LEU A 290 6.56 -0.30 12.17
C LEU A 290 7.81 -1.15 11.95
N THR A 291 8.81 -1.08 12.84
CA THR A 291 10.02 -1.94 12.76
C THR A 291 9.67 -3.43 12.68
N HIS A 292 8.54 -3.85 13.27
CA HIS A 292 8.13 -5.26 13.33
C HIS A 292 6.76 -5.55 12.69
N HIS A 293 5.99 -4.52 12.35
CA HIS A 293 4.58 -4.69 12.02
C HIS A 293 4.14 -4.00 10.72
N GLY A 294 5.02 -3.34 10.02
CA GLY A 294 4.64 -2.64 8.80
C GLY A 294 5.77 -1.88 8.12
N THR A 295 5.44 -1.11 7.12
CA THR A 295 6.39 -0.29 6.35
C THR A 295 5.84 1.11 6.17
N LEU A 296 6.76 2.06 6.07
CA LEU A 296 6.49 3.44 5.72
C LEU A 296 7.18 3.72 4.40
N PHE A 297 6.43 4.10 3.39
CA PHE A 297 6.95 4.50 2.09
C PHE A 297 7.14 6.01 2.03
N TYR A 298 8.12 6.49 1.26
CA TYR A 298 8.50 7.89 1.20
C TYR A 298 8.59 8.40 -0.24
N ILE A 299 8.24 9.66 -0.46
CA ILE A 299 8.56 10.44 -1.65
C ILE A 299 9.29 11.71 -1.20
N ASP A 300 10.46 12.01 -1.78
CA ASP A 300 11.25 13.19 -1.45
C ASP A 300 11.44 13.39 0.08
N LYS A 301 11.71 12.28 0.80
CA LYS A 301 11.83 12.21 2.27
C LYS A 301 10.53 12.48 3.04
N LYS A 302 9.39 12.65 2.37
CA LYS A 302 8.06 12.76 3.00
C LYS A 302 7.36 11.42 2.98
N PRO A 303 6.66 11.03 4.06
CA PRO A 303 5.90 9.77 4.09
C PRO A 303 4.78 9.82 3.05
N LEU A 304 4.61 8.73 2.32
CA LEU A 304 3.64 8.57 1.25
C LEU A 304 2.48 7.65 1.66
N TYR A 305 2.83 6.54 2.35
CA TYR A 305 1.90 5.47 2.72
C TYR A 305 2.47 4.60 3.84
#